data_192cfd4c5779f436fdf66be66b12bf9e
#
_entry.id   192cfd4c5779f436fdf66be66b12bf9e
#
_cell.length_a   1.000
_cell.length_b   1.000
_cell.length_c   1.000
_cell.angle_alpha   90.00
_cell.angle_beta   90.00
_cell.angle_gamma   90.00
#
_symmetry.space_group_name_H-M   'P 1'
#
loop_
_entity.id
_entity.type
_entity.pdbx_description
1 polymer ?
#
loop_
_entity_poly.entity_id
_entity_poly.type
_entity_poly.pdbx_seq_one_letter_code
_entity_poly.pdbx_strand_id
1 'polypeptide(L)'
;MNVYKAINQMRACSERGDTFSFAFMSYSYERRRSEGVVKIEHARLRKQSHKKNNRFADYMLNFIDMDTMEHGMCWQPLLLEFNGIELELK
;
A
#
# COMPACT_ATOMS: atom_id res chain seq x y z
N MET A 1 12.11 9.58 0.40
CA MET A 1 11.47 9.32 -0.91
C MET A 1 10.03 9.77 -0.87
N ASN A 2 9.55 10.33 -1.96
CA ASN A 2 8.14 10.75 -2.08
C ASN A 2 7.22 9.52 -2.20
N VAL A 3 6.07 9.58 -1.54
CA VAL A 3 5.08 8.49 -1.54
C VAL A 3 4.66 8.08 -2.96
N TYR A 4 4.39 9.06 -3.82
CA TYR A 4 3.91 8.77 -5.17
C TYR A 4 4.99 8.14 -6.06
N LYS A 5 6.25 8.53 -5.85
CA LYS A 5 7.39 7.90 -6.50
C LYS A 5 7.53 6.44 -6.06
N ALA A 6 7.35 6.19 -4.78
CA ALA A 6 7.37 4.83 -4.25
C ALA A 6 6.27 3.98 -4.87
N ILE A 7 5.05 4.51 -4.99
CA ILE A 7 3.92 3.80 -5.60
C ILE A 7 4.24 3.43 -7.06
N ASN A 8 4.84 4.34 -7.81
CA ASN A 8 5.24 4.06 -9.18
C ASN A 8 6.27 2.92 -9.25
N GLN A 9 7.20 2.88 -8.31
CA GLN A 9 8.17 1.79 -8.22
C GLN A 9 7.51 0.48 -7.80
N MET A 10 6.53 0.54 -6.90
CA MET A 10 5.73 -0.64 -6.52
C MET A 10 5.02 -1.24 -7.73
N ARG A 11 4.43 -0.39 -8.57
CA ARG A 11 3.76 -0.84 -9.80
C ARG A 11 4.73 -1.50 -10.76
N ALA A 12 5.87 -0.87 -11.00
CA ALA A 12 6.90 -1.41 -11.90
C ALA A 12 7.41 -2.76 -11.38
N CYS A 13 7.65 -2.86 -10.08
CA CYS A 13 8.07 -4.09 -9.43
C CYS A 13 7.04 -5.21 -9.63
N SER A 14 5.77 -4.90 -9.40
CA SER A 14 4.66 -5.85 -9.54
C SER A 14 4.49 -6.33 -10.99
N GLU A 15 4.65 -5.42 -11.96
CA GLU A 15 4.58 -5.77 -13.39
C GLU A 15 5.68 -6.72 -13.81
N ARG A 16 6.87 -6.62 -13.19
CA ARG A 16 7.97 -7.55 -13.45
C ARG A 16 7.79 -8.91 -12.77
N GLY A 17 6.77 -9.03 -11.91
CA GLY A 17 6.57 -10.24 -11.13
C GLY A 17 7.41 -10.30 -9.85
N ASP A 18 8.04 -9.20 -9.47
CA ASP A 18 8.84 -9.11 -8.25
C ASP A 18 7.98 -8.70 -7.05
N THR A 19 8.50 -8.92 -5.86
CA THR A 19 7.88 -8.44 -4.61
C THR A 19 8.66 -7.27 -4.05
N PHE A 20 8.01 -6.52 -3.16
CA PHE A 20 8.67 -5.43 -2.42
C PHE A 20 8.21 -5.48 -0.96
N SER A 21 8.98 -4.84 -0.09
CA SER A 21 8.55 -4.66 1.30
C SER A 21 8.03 -3.22 1.47
N PHE A 22 7.08 -3.05 2.39
CA PHE A 22 6.60 -1.72 2.73
C PHE A 22 5.95 -1.72 4.10
N ALA A 23 5.81 -0.54 4.66
CA ALA A 23 5.12 -0.35 5.92
C ALA A 23 4.15 0.81 5.78
N PHE A 24 3.04 0.71 6.48
CA PHE A 24 2.02 1.76 6.46
C PHE A 24 1.34 1.84 7.82
N MET A 25 0.74 3.00 8.08
CA MET A 25 -0.10 3.17 9.26
C MET A 25 -1.49 2.65 8.91
N SER A 26 -1.95 1.65 9.65
CA SER A 26 -3.29 1.11 9.47
C SER A 26 -4.31 2.07 10.06
N TYR A 27 -5.36 2.36 9.32
CA TYR A 27 -6.41 3.27 9.75
C TYR A 27 -7.77 2.72 9.36
N SER A 28 -8.67 2.64 10.35
CA SER A 28 -10.05 2.23 10.10
C SER A 28 -10.94 3.46 9.99
N TYR A 29 -11.47 3.69 8.81
CA TYR A 29 -12.39 4.79 8.57
C TYR A 29 -13.66 4.66 9.43
N GLU A 30 -14.16 3.44 9.57
CA GLU A 30 -15.35 3.16 10.37
C GLU A 30 -15.14 3.45 11.85
N ARG A 31 -13.99 3.07 12.37
CA ARG A 31 -13.63 3.29 13.79
C ARG A 31 -13.00 4.65 14.02
N ARG A 32 -12.60 5.34 12.95
CA ARG A 32 -11.95 6.65 12.95
C ARG A 32 -10.71 6.69 13.85
N ARG A 33 -9.91 5.61 13.80
CA ARG A 33 -8.68 5.54 14.57
C ARG A 33 -7.61 4.73 13.86
N SER A 34 -6.35 5.00 14.24
CA SER A 34 -5.22 4.23 13.76
C SER A 34 -5.16 2.88 14.47
N GLU A 35 -4.86 1.83 13.70
CA GLU A 35 -4.69 0.47 14.23
C GLU A 35 -3.21 0.11 14.42
N GLY A 36 -2.30 1.08 14.25
CA GLY A 36 -0.86 0.88 14.39
C GLY A 36 -0.15 0.66 13.07
N VAL A 37 1.16 0.43 13.15
CA VAL A 37 2.02 0.22 11.97
C VAL A 37 1.94 -1.24 11.53
N VAL A 38 1.72 -1.45 10.23
CA VAL A 38 1.73 -2.77 9.61
C VAL A 38 2.91 -2.83 8.65
N LYS A 39 3.70 -3.90 8.70
CA LYS A 39 4.81 -4.13 7.79
C LYS A 39 4.59 -5.41 7.00
N ILE A 40 4.73 -5.33 5.67
CA ILE A 40 4.62 -6.46 4.76
C ILE A 40 5.97 -6.68 4.11
N GLU A 41 6.54 -7.88 4.27
CA GLU A 41 7.88 -8.18 3.78
C GLU A 41 7.91 -8.51 2.29
N HIS A 42 6.87 -9.16 1.76
CA HIS A 42 6.81 -9.58 0.37
C HIS A 42 5.42 -9.26 -0.17
N ALA A 43 5.30 -8.10 -0.78
CA ALA A 43 4.02 -7.61 -1.30
C ALA A 43 4.06 -7.45 -2.81
N ARG A 44 2.90 -7.53 -3.42
CA ARG A 44 2.67 -7.15 -4.83
C ARG A 44 1.42 -6.32 -4.89
N LEU A 45 1.37 -5.38 -5.81
CA LEU A 45 0.14 -4.61 -6.00
C LEU A 45 -0.90 -5.43 -6.76
N ARG A 46 -2.14 -5.21 -6.39
CA ARG A 46 -3.30 -5.73 -7.08
C ARG A 46 -3.95 -4.62 -7.89
N LYS A 47 -4.86 -5.00 -8.79
CA LYS A 47 -5.63 -4.06 -9.57
C LYS A 47 -6.38 -3.10 -8.63
N GLN A 48 -6.37 -1.81 -8.97
CA GLN A 48 -7.07 -0.80 -8.20
C GLN A 48 -8.57 -1.01 -8.26
N SER A 49 -9.24 -0.76 -7.13
CA SER A 49 -10.70 -0.86 -7.03
C SER A 49 -11.39 0.12 -7.98
N HIS A 50 -12.52 -0.29 -8.53
CA HIS A 50 -13.32 0.59 -9.38
C HIS A 50 -14.03 1.63 -8.51
N LYS A 51 -14.08 2.89 -8.97
CA LYS A 51 -14.71 3.99 -8.22
C LYS A 51 -16.18 3.73 -7.87
N LYS A 52 -16.90 3.02 -8.72
CA LYS A 52 -18.30 2.67 -8.46
C LYS A 52 -18.46 1.80 -7.22
N ASN A 53 -17.45 0.97 -6.92
CA ASN A 53 -17.47 0.05 -5.78
C ASN A 53 -16.79 0.62 -4.56
N ASN A 54 -15.92 1.63 -4.75
CA ASN A 54 -15.18 2.23 -3.65
C ASN A 54 -14.87 3.69 -4.01
N ARG A 55 -15.59 4.62 -3.37
CA ARG A 55 -15.42 6.05 -3.62
C ARG A 55 -14.03 6.58 -3.25
N PHE A 56 -13.26 5.83 -2.46
CA PHE A 56 -11.91 6.19 -2.05
C PHE A 56 -10.84 5.50 -2.89
N ALA A 57 -11.21 4.86 -4.00
CA ALA A 57 -10.29 4.06 -4.82
C ALA A 57 -9.01 4.82 -5.23
N ASP A 58 -9.15 6.12 -5.53
CA ASP A 58 -8.00 6.95 -5.95
C ASP A 58 -6.99 7.20 -4.82
N TYR A 59 -7.42 7.01 -3.57
CA TYR A 59 -6.60 7.28 -2.38
C TYR A 59 -6.12 6.00 -1.70
N MET A 60 -6.53 4.85 -2.22
CA MET A 60 -6.21 3.54 -1.64
C MET A 60 -5.20 2.80 -2.51
N LEU A 61 -4.50 1.88 -1.88
CA LEU A 61 -3.56 0.99 -2.54
C LEU A 61 -3.96 -0.44 -2.22
N ASN A 62 -4.26 -1.24 -3.24
CA ASN A 62 -4.62 -2.65 -3.08
C ASN A 62 -3.36 -3.50 -3.25
N PHE A 63 -3.14 -4.42 -2.34
CA PHE A 63 -1.97 -5.30 -2.38
C PHE A 63 -2.32 -6.71 -1.98
N ILE A 64 -1.39 -7.63 -2.21
CA ILE A 64 -1.44 -9.00 -1.70
C ILE A 64 -0.13 -9.26 -0.94
N ASP A 65 -0.25 -9.83 0.25
CA ASP A 65 0.89 -10.32 1.02
C ASP A 65 1.22 -11.71 0.47
N MET A 66 2.35 -11.85 -0.18
CA MET A 66 2.73 -13.11 -0.83
C MET A 66 3.11 -14.20 0.15
N ASP A 67 3.41 -13.85 1.40
CA ASP A 67 3.74 -14.84 2.43
C ASP A 67 2.49 -15.55 2.97
N THR A 68 1.39 -14.83 3.07
CA THR A 68 0.13 -15.36 3.60
C THR A 68 -0.94 -15.52 2.52
N MET A 69 -0.73 -14.94 1.34
CA MET A 69 -1.68 -14.87 0.24
C MET A 69 -2.95 -14.09 0.62
N GLU A 70 -2.87 -13.24 1.63
CA GLU A 70 -3.99 -12.41 2.03
C GLU A 70 -3.99 -11.09 1.26
N HIS A 71 -5.18 -10.66 0.87
CA HIS A 71 -5.39 -9.37 0.21
C HIS A 71 -5.53 -8.27 1.26
N GLY A 72 -4.99 -7.09 0.96
CA GLY A 72 -5.12 -5.95 1.85
C GLY A 72 -5.28 -4.65 1.08
N MET A 73 -5.65 -3.63 1.82
CA MET A 73 -5.75 -2.25 1.32
C MET A 73 -5.14 -1.30 2.34
N CYS A 74 -4.54 -0.24 1.85
CA CYS A 74 -4.04 0.81 2.74
C CYS A 74 -4.29 2.18 2.10
N TRP A 75 -4.25 3.23 2.93
CA TRP A 75 -4.36 4.61 2.45
C TRP A 75 -3.00 5.06 1.95
N GLN A 76 -2.94 5.58 0.72
CA GLN A 76 -1.68 6.03 0.12
C GLN A 76 -0.95 7.06 0.99
N PRO A 77 -1.62 8.09 1.55
CA PRO A 77 -0.94 9.06 2.40
C PRO A 77 -0.37 8.49 3.70
N LEU A 78 -0.76 7.29 4.08
CA LEU A 78 -0.29 6.64 5.31
C LEU A 78 0.87 5.68 5.07
N LEU A 79 1.41 5.63 3.86
CA LEU A 79 2.61 4.84 3.57
C LEU A 79 3.81 5.45 4.30
N LEU A 80 4.58 4.61 4.99
CA LEU A 80 5.70 5.03 5.83
C LEU A 80 7.07 4.64 5.28
N GLU A 81 7.17 3.44 4.68
CA GLU A 81 8.42 2.88 4.18
C GLU A 81 8.19 2.11 2.90
N PHE A 82 9.22 2.11 2.04
CA PHE A 82 9.27 1.27 0.84
C PHE A 82 10.69 0.70 0.71
N ASN A 83 10.81 -0.64 0.79
CA ASN A 83 12.09 -1.36 0.73
C ASN A 83 13.13 -0.78 1.72
N GLY A 84 12.67 -0.45 2.92
CA GLY A 84 13.52 0.12 3.96
C GLY A 84 13.78 1.62 3.84
N ILE A 85 13.23 2.27 2.83
CA ILE A 85 13.40 3.71 2.62
C ILE A 85 12.21 4.45 3.23
N GLU A 86 12.49 5.42 4.07
CA GLU A 86 11.46 6.25 4.70
C GLU A 86 10.75 7.11 3.64
N LEU A 87 9.43 7.20 3.75
CA LEU A 87 8.59 7.92 2.80
C LEU A 87 8.06 9.23 3.37
N GLU A 88 7.84 10.19 2.50
CA GLU A 88 7.24 11.48 2.83
C GLU A 88 6.27 11.91 1.73
N LEU A 89 5.27 12.71 2.10
CA LEU A 89 4.22 13.13 1.17
C LEU A 89 4.64 14.22 0.18
N LYS A 90 5.77 14.82 0.38
CA LYS A 90 6.22 15.93 -0.48
C LYS A 90 6.79 15.47 -1.80
#